data_7cfafb54a528a150d0e2e1d42c11ca45
#
_entry.id   7cfafb54a528a150d0e2e1d42c11ca45
#
_cell.length_a   1.000
_cell.length_b   1.000
_cell.length_c   1.000
_cell.angle_alpha   90.00
_cell.angle_beta   90.00
_cell.angle_gamma   90.00
#
_symmetry.space_group_name_H-M   'P 1'
#
loop_
_entity.id
_entity.type
_entity.pdbx_description
1 polymer ?
#
loop_
_entity_poly.entity_id
_entity_poly.type
_entity_poly.pdbx_seq_one_letter_code
_entity_poly.pdbx_strand_id
1 'polypeptide(L)'
;VARKISPALAAGCSIVLKPAEQTPLVAGAMFALAAVAGFPNGVVNLIYASEGAAVGRELCYNPKVRKISFTGSTEVGRLLMRQCSDQIKKVSLELGGNAPFIVFDDANIDASVDGAVQAKFRNAGQTCVSANRLYVQSGVHDAFVDKFVERVRQLRVGDGFDPGVAVGPLIDSQALAKIESHIADALQKGGTIRCGGD
;
A
#
# COMPACT_ATOMS: atom_id res chain seq x y z
N VAL A 1 8.00 3.25 -6.03
CA VAL A 1 9.25 3.78 -6.63
C VAL A 1 8.92 4.76 -7.74
N ALA A 2 8.34 4.32 -8.88
CA ALA A 2 8.10 5.16 -10.07
C ALA A 2 7.41 6.50 -9.79
N ARG A 3 6.32 6.52 -9.01
CA ARG A 3 5.58 7.74 -8.67
C ARG A 3 6.39 8.83 -7.97
N LYS A 4 7.56 8.51 -7.44
CA LYS A 4 8.46 9.48 -6.78
C LYS A 4 9.64 9.87 -7.67
N ILE A 5 10.20 8.90 -8.37
CA ILE A 5 11.36 9.11 -9.24
C ILE A 5 10.96 9.93 -10.47
N SER A 6 9.91 9.52 -11.18
CA SER A 6 9.54 10.12 -12.46
C SER A 6 9.26 11.62 -12.38
N PRO A 7 8.42 12.13 -11.44
CA PRO A 7 8.20 13.56 -11.35
C PRO A 7 9.43 14.35 -10.89
N ALA A 8 10.30 13.76 -10.06
CA ALA A 8 11.52 14.42 -9.64
C ALA A 8 12.48 14.62 -10.81
N LEU A 9 12.69 13.57 -11.60
CA LEU A 9 13.56 13.61 -12.78
C LEU A 9 12.99 14.52 -13.87
N ALA A 10 11.67 14.47 -14.10
CA ALA A 10 11.00 15.38 -15.06
C ALA A 10 11.15 16.85 -14.67
N ALA A 11 11.24 17.14 -13.37
CA ALA A 11 11.49 18.49 -12.85
C ALA A 11 13.00 18.87 -12.79
N GLY A 12 13.89 18.02 -13.31
CA GLY A 12 15.35 18.26 -13.28
C GLY A 12 16.00 18.12 -11.91
N CYS A 13 15.36 17.40 -10.97
CA CYS A 13 15.90 17.19 -9.63
C CYS A 13 16.74 15.90 -9.56
N SER A 14 17.82 15.94 -8.79
CA SER A 14 18.47 14.70 -8.33
C SER A 14 17.66 14.06 -7.21
N ILE A 15 17.80 12.74 -7.07
CA ILE A 15 17.09 11.96 -6.05
C ILE A 15 18.01 11.04 -5.29
N VAL A 16 17.66 10.80 -4.03
CA VAL A 16 18.17 9.70 -3.20
C VAL A 16 16.97 8.89 -2.76
N LEU A 17 16.91 7.63 -3.16
CA LEU A 17 15.84 6.69 -2.80
C LEU A 17 16.34 5.68 -1.78
N LYS A 18 15.58 5.52 -0.68
CA LYS A 18 15.66 4.36 0.21
C LYS A 18 14.40 3.51 -0.02
N PRO A 19 14.50 2.29 -0.56
CA PRO A 19 13.35 1.41 -0.70
C PRO A 19 12.94 0.82 0.65
N ALA A 20 11.77 0.17 0.70
CA ALA A 20 11.38 -0.62 1.85
C ALA A 20 12.35 -1.80 2.03
N GLU A 21 12.64 -2.12 3.28
CA GLU A 21 13.59 -3.17 3.66
C GLU A 21 13.14 -4.56 3.17
N GLN A 22 11.84 -4.82 3.21
CA GLN A 22 11.25 -6.10 2.80
C GLN A 22 11.17 -6.27 1.28
N THR A 23 11.20 -5.18 0.49
CA THR A 23 10.99 -5.25 -0.97
C THR A 23 11.99 -4.40 -1.75
N PRO A 24 13.31 -4.61 -1.59
CA PRO A 24 14.33 -3.74 -2.18
C PRO A 24 14.63 -4.02 -3.65
N LEU A 25 14.40 -5.24 -4.14
CA LEU A 25 14.92 -5.73 -5.41
C LEU A 25 14.36 -4.97 -6.63
N VAL A 26 13.06 -4.66 -6.64
CA VAL A 26 12.45 -3.91 -7.75
C VAL A 26 13.05 -2.51 -7.85
N ALA A 27 13.33 -1.87 -6.72
CA ALA A 27 14.01 -0.58 -6.72
C ALA A 27 15.41 -0.70 -7.33
N GLY A 28 16.17 -1.71 -6.92
CA GLY A 28 17.49 -1.99 -7.49
C GLY A 28 17.47 -2.17 -9.00
N ALA A 29 16.55 -2.98 -9.51
CA ALA A 29 16.38 -3.19 -10.95
C ALA A 29 16.06 -1.89 -11.70
N MET A 30 15.16 -1.05 -11.15
CA MET A 30 14.83 0.24 -11.76
C MET A 30 16.03 1.19 -11.80
N PHE A 31 16.89 1.19 -10.77
CA PHE A 31 18.07 2.03 -10.75
C PHE A 31 19.16 1.51 -11.71
N ALA A 32 19.30 0.20 -11.88
CA ALA A 32 20.17 -0.37 -12.91
C ALA A 32 19.72 0.05 -14.31
N LEU A 33 18.39 0.03 -14.59
CA LEU A 33 17.83 0.52 -15.85
C LEU A 33 18.03 2.03 -16.04
N ALA A 34 17.99 2.82 -14.99
CA ALA A 34 18.28 4.25 -15.07
C ALA A 34 19.73 4.52 -15.52
N ALA A 35 20.68 3.73 -15.04
CA ALA A 35 22.08 3.81 -15.51
C ALA A 35 22.19 3.47 -17.01
N VAL A 36 21.50 2.40 -17.45
CA VAL A 36 21.46 2.02 -18.88
C VAL A 36 20.79 3.11 -19.73
N ALA A 37 19.78 3.80 -19.19
CA ALA A 37 19.09 4.91 -19.87
C ALA A 37 19.95 6.20 -19.96
N GLY A 38 21.15 6.21 -19.40
CA GLY A 38 22.10 7.31 -19.56
C GLY A 38 21.90 8.48 -18.58
N PHE A 39 21.23 8.26 -17.44
CA PHE A 39 21.19 9.30 -16.41
C PHE A 39 22.61 9.56 -15.86
N PRO A 40 23.02 10.84 -15.75
CA PRO A 40 24.35 11.18 -15.24
C PRO A 40 24.55 10.70 -13.81
N ASN A 41 25.82 10.38 -13.47
CA ASN A 41 26.18 10.01 -12.12
C ASN A 41 25.76 11.07 -11.10
N GLY A 42 25.20 10.63 -9.96
CA GLY A 42 24.72 11.51 -8.89
C GLY A 42 23.30 12.08 -9.10
N VAL A 43 22.68 11.86 -10.26
CA VAL A 43 21.27 12.28 -10.47
C VAL A 43 20.30 11.28 -9.83
N VAL A 44 20.55 9.99 -9.99
CA VAL A 44 19.70 8.90 -9.47
C VAL A 44 20.52 8.07 -8.50
N ASN A 45 20.20 8.12 -7.21
CA ASN A 45 20.97 7.47 -6.15
C ASN A 45 20.06 6.53 -5.33
N LEU A 46 20.58 5.34 -5.00
CA LEU A 46 19.88 4.32 -4.22
C LEU A 46 20.68 3.99 -2.96
N ILE A 47 20.01 3.97 -1.82
CA ILE A 47 20.59 3.59 -0.54
C ILE A 47 19.78 2.44 0.05
N TYR A 48 20.45 1.34 0.35
CA TYR A 48 19.89 0.25 1.16
C TYR A 48 20.25 0.45 2.62
N ALA A 49 19.33 0.16 3.51
CA ALA A 49 19.56 0.22 4.94
C ALA A 49 18.69 -0.84 5.64
N SER A 50 19.26 -1.50 6.62
CA SER A 50 18.50 -2.38 7.54
C SER A 50 17.68 -1.57 8.55
N GLU A 51 18.13 -0.35 8.86
CA GLU A 51 17.45 0.58 9.76
C GLU A 51 17.03 1.85 9.02
N GLY A 52 15.78 1.89 8.57
CA GLY A 52 15.23 3.04 7.85
C GLY A 52 15.23 4.34 8.65
N ALA A 53 15.15 4.26 9.97
CA ALA A 53 15.10 5.43 10.85
C ALA A 53 16.35 6.31 10.77
N ALA A 54 17.55 5.72 10.69
CA ALA A 54 18.82 6.45 10.57
C ALA A 54 18.87 7.24 9.26
N VAL A 55 18.55 6.58 8.14
CA VAL A 55 18.51 7.24 6.82
C VAL A 55 17.43 8.31 6.77
N GLY A 56 16.24 8.02 7.31
CA GLY A 56 15.14 8.99 7.38
C GLY A 56 15.55 10.26 8.13
N ARG A 57 16.22 10.11 9.26
CA ARG A 57 16.73 11.23 10.06
C ARG A 57 17.74 12.05 9.27
N GLU A 58 18.75 11.40 8.67
CA GLU A 58 19.75 12.08 7.84
C GLU A 58 19.12 12.89 6.71
N LEU A 59 18.20 12.28 5.96
CA LEU A 59 17.50 12.97 4.87
C LEU A 59 16.67 14.16 5.38
N CYS A 60 16.06 14.05 6.57
CA CYS A 60 15.27 15.15 7.14
C CYS A 60 16.14 16.32 7.63
N TYR A 61 17.30 16.06 8.21
CA TYR A 61 18.15 17.12 8.78
C TYR A 61 19.23 17.64 7.84
N ASN A 62 19.61 16.89 6.81
CA ASN A 62 20.66 17.30 5.89
C ASN A 62 20.23 18.54 5.06
N PRO A 63 20.95 19.66 5.13
CA PRO A 63 20.56 20.90 4.45
C PRO A 63 20.61 20.83 2.92
N LYS A 64 21.28 19.84 2.35
CA LYS A 64 21.31 19.62 0.89
C LYS A 64 20.01 19.00 0.37
N VAL A 65 19.24 18.33 1.21
CA VAL A 65 17.94 17.75 0.88
C VAL A 65 16.85 18.83 1.00
N ARG A 66 16.15 19.14 -0.07
CA ARG A 66 15.15 20.21 -0.11
C ARG A 66 13.72 19.70 0.03
N LYS A 67 13.48 18.45 -0.32
CA LYS A 67 12.16 17.83 -0.27
C LYS A 67 12.24 16.39 0.18
N ILE A 68 11.34 15.99 1.07
CA ILE A 68 11.09 14.61 1.44
C ILE A 68 9.80 14.15 0.76
N SER A 69 9.85 12.98 0.13
CA SER A 69 8.67 12.29 -0.39
C SER A 69 8.63 10.88 0.19
N PHE A 70 7.57 10.58 0.93
CA PHE A 70 7.44 9.33 1.70
C PHE A 70 6.14 8.60 1.33
N THR A 71 6.19 7.27 1.30
CA THR A 71 5.02 6.38 1.29
C THR A 71 5.19 5.36 2.39
N GLY A 72 4.21 5.25 3.27
CA GLY A 72 4.24 4.30 4.37
C GLY A 72 3.17 4.60 5.43
N SER A 73 3.45 4.23 6.69
CA SER A 73 2.50 4.43 7.78
C SER A 73 2.31 5.91 8.12
N THR A 74 1.12 6.23 8.62
CA THR A 74 0.79 7.58 9.11
C THR A 74 1.69 8.00 10.28
N GLU A 75 2.07 7.05 11.11
CA GLU A 75 2.97 7.27 12.25
C GLU A 75 4.34 7.75 11.79
N VAL A 76 4.97 7.03 10.88
CA VAL A 76 6.26 7.44 10.29
C VAL A 76 6.12 8.75 9.52
N GLY A 77 5.03 8.96 8.80
CA GLY A 77 4.77 10.23 8.12
C GLY A 77 4.76 11.43 9.07
N ARG A 78 4.10 11.31 10.23
CA ARG A 78 4.11 12.34 11.29
C ARG A 78 5.51 12.60 11.84
N LEU A 79 6.30 11.53 12.05
CA LEU A 79 7.68 11.65 12.51
C LEU A 79 8.54 12.43 11.51
N LEU A 80 8.49 12.07 10.23
CA LEU A 80 9.23 12.75 9.16
C LEU A 80 8.82 14.22 9.04
N MET A 81 7.52 14.52 9.15
CA MET A 81 7.02 15.89 9.11
C MET A 81 7.59 16.73 10.26
N ARG A 82 7.63 16.18 11.50
CA ARG A 82 8.26 16.85 12.65
C ARG A 82 9.75 17.10 12.42
N GLN A 83 10.47 16.09 11.91
CA GLN A 83 11.91 16.22 11.65
C GLN A 83 12.24 17.21 10.53
N CYS A 84 11.32 17.43 9.60
CA CYS A 84 11.49 18.39 8.52
C CYS A 84 11.15 19.84 8.89
N SER A 85 10.43 20.05 10.01
CA SER A 85 9.91 21.38 10.39
C SER A 85 11.01 22.39 10.67
N ASP A 86 12.11 21.99 11.32
CA ASP A 86 13.22 22.88 11.67
C ASP A 86 13.88 23.55 10.47
N GLN A 87 13.83 22.90 9.31
CA GLN A 87 14.41 23.42 8.07
C GLN A 87 13.34 23.82 7.04
N ILE A 88 12.07 23.79 7.42
CA ILE A 88 10.93 24.13 6.57
C ILE A 88 10.99 23.38 5.23
N LYS A 89 11.38 22.09 5.25
CA LYS A 89 11.48 21.28 4.03
C LYS A 89 10.10 21.03 3.43
N LYS A 90 10.03 20.97 2.12
CA LYS A 90 8.83 20.50 1.43
C LYS A 90 8.63 18.99 1.72
N VAL A 91 7.40 18.63 2.08
CA VAL A 91 7.05 17.24 2.40
C VAL A 91 5.87 16.80 1.53
N SER A 92 5.96 15.62 0.93
CA SER A 92 4.86 14.95 0.24
C SER A 92 4.69 13.57 0.85
N LEU A 93 3.52 13.31 1.43
CA LEU A 93 3.24 12.09 2.18
C LEU A 93 2.10 11.32 1.49
N GLU A 94 2.37 10.05 1.17
CA GLU A 94 1.41 9.05 0.76
C GLU A 94 1.26 8.06 1.89
N LEU A 95 0.13 8.08 2.56
CA LEU A 95 -0.08 7.38 3.83
C LEU A 95 -1.18 6.31 3.71
N GLY A 96 -1.47 5.64 4.81
CA GLY A 96 -2.55 4.67 4.88
C GLY A 96 -3.92 5.32 4.67
N GLY A 97 -4.88 4.50 4.31
CA GLY A 97 -6.26 4.90 4.09
C GLY A 97 -7.25 3.94 4.75
N ASN A 98 -8.52 4.31 4.72
CA ASN A 98 -9.65 3.52 5.19
C ASN A 98 -10.84 3.77 4.25
N ALA A 99 -10.67 3.41 2.98
CA ALA A 99 -11.61 3.72 1.92
C ALA A 99 -12.96 3.02 2.13
N PRO A 100 -14.08 3.71 1.96
CA PRO A 100 -15.40 3.10 1.84
C PRO A 100 -15.62 2.61 0.40
N PHE A 101 -16.39 1.54 0.25
CA PHE A 101 -16.99 1.09 -0.98
C PHE A 101 -18.52 1.11 -0.79
N ILE A 102 -19.23 1.83 -1.63
CA ILE A 102 -20.66 2.09 -1.41
C ILE A 102 -21.46 1.49 -2.56
N VAL A 103 -22.50 0.72 -2.23
CA VAL A 103 -23.41 0.09 -3.19
C VAL A 103 -24.83 0.56 -2.90
N PHE A 104 -25.42 1.30 -3.83
CA PHE A 104 -26.82 1.72 -3.78
C PHE A 104 -27.75 0.66 -4.40
N ASP A 105 -29.04 0.76 -4.16
CA ASP A 105 -30.05 -0.23 -4.61
C ASP A 105 -30.30 -0.22 -6.12
N ASP A 106 -29.95 0.85 -6.81
CA ASP A 106 -29.98 0.96 -8.28
C ASP A 106 -28.69 0.46 -8.97
N ALA A 107 -27.69 0.01 -8.20
CA ALA A 107 -26.43 -0.46 -8.76
C ALA A 107 -26.56 -1.83 -9.43
N ASN A 108 -25.76 -2.07 -10.47
CA ASN A 108 -25.57 -3.41 -11.01
C ASN A 108 -24.80 -4.26 -10.02
N ILE A 109 -25.46 -5.24 -9.40
CA ILE A 109 -24.90 -6.06 -8.32
C ILE A 109 -23.66 -6.84 -8.78
N ASP A 110 -23.69 -7.46 -9.98
CA ASP A 110 -22.58 -8.28 -10.47
C ASP A 110 -21.33 -7.43 -10.72
N ALA A 111 -21.49 -6.28 -11.35
CA ALA A 111 -20.39 -5.33 -11.54
C ALA A 111 -19.88 -4.77 -10.21
N SER A 112 -20.76 -4.55 -9.23
CA SER A 112 -20.39 -4.08 -7.89
C SER A 112 -19.58 -5.14 -7.13
N VAL A 113 -19.96 -6.40 -7.22
CA VAL A 113 -19.23 -7.52 -6.62
C VAL A 113 -17.83 -7.65 -7.22
N ASP A 114 -17.73 -7.63 -8.56
CA ASP A 114 -16.42 -7.69 -9.23
C ASP A 114 -15.52 -6.50 -8.86
N GLY A 115 -16.09 -5.30 -8.81
CA GLY A 115 -15.39 -4.10 -8.35
C GLY A 115 -14.93 -4.19 -6.90
N ALA A 116 -15.76 -4.72 -6.01
CA ALA A 116 -15.43 -4.91 -4.60
C ALA A 116 -14.30 -5.94 -4.40
N VAL A 117 -14.33 -7.06 -5.13
CA VAL A 117 -13.25 -8.06 -5.11
C VAL A 117 -11.92 -7.43 -5.56
N GLN A 118 -11.92 -6.71 -6.68
CA GLN A 118 -10.72 -6.03 -7.18
C GLN A 118 -10.21 -4.96 -6.19
N ALA A 119 -11.11 -4.17 -5.61
CA ALA A 119 -10.74 -3.11 -4.67
C ALA A 119 -10.19 -3.67 -3.35
N LYS A 120 -10.68 -4.85 -2.91
CA LYS A 120 -10.29 -5.43 -1.62
C LYS A 120 -9.11 -6.37 -1.68
N PHE A 121 -9.07 -7.28 -2.66
CA PHE A 121 -8.11 -8.40 -2.64
C PHE A 121 -6.85 -8.16 -3.48
N ARG A 122 -6.76 -7.08 -4.23
CA ARG A 122 -5.53 -6.68 -4.90
C ARG A 122 -4.39 -6.58 -3.88
N ASN A 123 -3.29 -7.30 -4.14
CA ASN A 123 -2.11 -7.35 -3.25
C ASN A 123 -2.47 -7.80 -1.82
N ALA A 124 -3.40 -8.76 -1.70
CA ALA A 124 -3.94 -9.23 -0.41
C ALA A 124 -4.54 -8.10 0.47
N GLY A 125 -5.07 -7.04 -0.15
CA GLY A 125 -5.62 -5.88 0.57
C GLY A 125 -4.57 -4.93 1.16
N GLN A 126 -3.29 -5.18 0.94
CA GLN A 126 -2.17 -4.39 1.49
C GLN A 126 -1.88 -3.15 0.64
N THR A 127 -2.88 -2.31 0.42
CA THR A 127 -2.77 -1.07 -0.35
C THR A 127 -3.48 0.08 0.34
N CYS A 128 -2.96 1.30 0.17
CA CYS A 128 -3.56 2.50 0.75
C CYS A 128 -4.97 2.81 0.21
N VAL A 129 -5.31 2.29 -0.96
CA VAL A 129 -6.61 2.48 -1.63
C VAL A 129 -7.55 1.28 -1.46
N SER A 130 -7.16 0.26 -0.69
CA SER A 130 -8.00 -0.91 -0.45
C SER A 130 -9.30 -0.50 0.25
N ALA A 131 -10.43 -0.99 -0.23
CA ALA A 131 -11.72 -0.83 0.43
C ALA A 131 -11.73 -1.65 1.73
N ASN A 132 -11.76 -0.96 2.87
CA ASN A 132 -11.81 -1.60 4.19
C ASN A 132 -13.23 -1.70 4.74
N ARG A 133 -14.14 -0.90 4.20
CA ARG A 133 -15.53 -0.82 4.63
C ARG A 133 -16.43 -0.85 3.40
N LEU A 134 -17.25 -1.89 3.32
CA LEU A 134 -18.25 -2.02 2.27
C LEU A 134 -19.62 -1.65 2.87
N TYR A 135 -20.21 -0.59 2.36
CA TYR A 135 -21.55 -0.14 2.74
C TYR A 135 -22.52 -0.49 1.63
N VAL A 136 -23.45 -1.35 1.92
CA VAL A 136 -24.44 -1.84 0.96
C VAL A 136 -25.84 -1.45 1.46
N GLN A 137 -26.60 -0.80 0.60
CA GLN A 137 -27.97 -0.41 0.92
C GLN A 137 -28.84 -1.64 1.22
N SER A 138 -29.73 -1.54 2.20
CA SER A 138 -30.47 -2.69 2.75
C SER A 138 -31.24 -3.51 1.71
N GLY A 139 -31.81 -2.86 0.70
CA GLY A 139 -32.59 -3.53 -0.36
C GLY A 139 -31.79 -4.52 -1.22
N VAL A 140 -30.46 -4.36 -1.32
CA VAL A 140 -29.59 -5.20 -2.14
C VAL A 140 -28.50 -5.90 -1.31
N HIS A 141 -28.50 -5.71 0.01
CA HIS A 141 -27.46 -6.21 0.91
C HIS A 141 -27.26 -7.71 0.81
N ASP A 142 -28.31 -8.50 0.95
CA ASP A 142 -28.19 -9.96 1.01
C ASP A 142 -27.74 -10.53 -0.34
N ALA A 143 -28.33 -10.05 -1.43
CA ALA A 143 -27.92 -10.45 -2.78
C ALA A 143 -26.47 -10.10 -3.08
N PHE A 144 -25.99 -8.93 -2.64
CA PHE A 144 -24.59 -8.53 -2.78
C PHE A 144 -23.69 -9.44 -1.94
N VAL A 145 -24.01 -9.66 -0.66
CA VAL A 145 -23.18 -10.45 0.26
C VAL A 145 -23.06 -11.89 -0.22
N ASP A 146 -24.13 -12.52 -0.65
CA ASP A 146 -24.08 -13.91 -1.13
C ASP A 146 -23.19 -14.05 -2.36
N LYS A 147 -23.34 -13.19 -3.36
CA LYS A 147 -22.49 -13.17 -4.55
C LYS A 147 -21.03 -12.82 -4.22
N PHE A 148 -20.81 -11.87 -3.31
CA PHE A 148 -19.47 -11.48 -2.90
C PHE A 148 -18.75 -12.64 -2.20
N VAL A 149 -19.43 -13.35 -1.29
CA VAL A 149 -18.88 -14.54 -0.60
C VAL A 149 -18.55 -15.64 -1.62
N GLU A 150 -19.44 -15.90 -2.59
CA GLU A 150 -19.17 -16.86 -3.65
C GLU A 150 -17.90 -16.50 -4.46
N ARG A 151 -17.76 -15.25 -4.85
CA ARG A 151 -16.58 -14.77 -5.59
C ARG A 151 -15.30 -14.83 -4.74
N VAL A 152 -15.37 -14.50 -3.46
CA VAL A 152 -14.23 -14.57 -2.54
C VAL A 152 -13.76 -16.01 -2.37
N ARG A 153 -14.66 -16.99 -2.25
CA ARG A 153 -14.33 -18.43 -2.15
C ARG A 153 -13.60 -18.97 -3.38
N GLN A 154 -13.77 -18.34 -4.55
CA GLN A 154 -13.09 -18.74 -5.78
C GLN A 154 -11.66 -18.18 -5.89
N LEU A 155 -11.26 -17.25 -5.01
CA LEU A 155 -9.92 -16.70 -5.02
C LEU A 155 -8.90 -17.75 -4.59
N ARG A 156 -7.96 -18.05 -5.48
CA ARG A 156 -6.85 -18.93 -5.14
C ARG A 156 -5.77 -18.17 -4.38
N VAL A 157 -5.45 -18.66 -3.20
CA VAL A 157 -4.35 -18.17 -2.38
C VAL A 157 -3.13 -19.07 -2.60
N GLY A 158 -1.94 -18.50 -2.78
CA GLY A 158 -0.73 -19.30 -3.01
C GLY A 158 0.45 -18.48 -3.51
N ASP A 159 1.43 -19.17 -4.10
CA ASP A 159 2.58 -18.53 -4.72
C ASP A 159 2.17 -17.71 -5.95
N GLY A 160 2.59 -16.46 -6.02
CA GLY A 160 2.26 -15.55 -7.12
C GLY A 160 2.84 -15.96 -8.48
N PHE A 161 3.76 -16.92 -8.52
CA PHE A 161 4.26 -17.50 -9.77
C PHE A 161 3.40 -18.66 -10.30
N ASP A 162 2.48 -19.18 -9.49
CA ASP A 162 1.59 -20.25 -9.90
C ASP A 162 0.42 -19.70 -10.75
N PRO A 163 0.08 -20.35 -11.86
CA PRO A 163 -1.03 -19.92 -12.71
C PRO A 163 -2.36 -19.87 -11.94
N GLY A 164 -3.08 -18.77 -12.08
CA GLY A 164 -4.41 -18.58 -11.49
C GLY A 164 -4.43 -18.26 -9.99
N VAL A 165 -3.30 -18.05 -9.35
CA VAL A 165 -3.23 -17.49 -7.99
C VAL A 165 -3.58 -16.01 -8.04
N ALA A 166 -4.54 -15.60 -7.23
CA ALA A 166 -5.04 -14.23 -7.16
C ALA A 166 -4.54 -13.49 -5.90
N VAL A 167 -4.25 -14.21 -4.83
CA VAL A 167 -3.85 -13.64 -3.54
C VAL A 167 -2.55 -14.30 -3.08
N GLY A 168 -1.51 -13.50 -2.94
CA GLY A 168 -0.21 -13.93 -2.42
C GLY A 168 -0.11 -13.79 -0.90
N PRO A 169 1.10 -13.98 -0.34
CA PRO A 169 1.32 -13.90 1.11
C PRO A 169 1.17 -12.47 1.63
N LEU A 170 0.95 -12.35 2.92
CA LEU A 170 1.15 -11.10 3.65
C LEU A 170 2.64 -10.77 3.76
N ILE A 171 2.96 -9.50 3.97
CA ILE A 171 4.34 -9.01 3.96
C ILE A 171 5.19 -9.60 5.09
N ASP A 172 4.60 -9.81 6.26
CA ASP A 172 5.27 -10.36 7.45
C ASP A 172 4.27 -10.90 8.48
N SER A 173 4.80 -11.51 9.55
CA SER A 173 4.01 -12.04 10.66
C SER A 173 3.28 -10.97 11.48
N GLN A 174 3.77 -9.73 11.50
CA GLN A 174 3.10 -8.63 12.20
C GLN A 174 1.80 -8.24 11.47
N ALA A 175 1.82 -8.26 10.14
CA ALA A 175 0.62 -8.05 9.34
C ALA A 175 -0.43 -9.14 9.59
N LEU A 176 -0.01 -10.40 9.70
CA LEU A 176 -0.89 -11.52 10.05
C LEU A 176 -1.52 -11.32 11.43
N ALA A 177 -0.71 -11.11 12.47
CA ALA A 177 -1.19 -10.90 13.83
C ALA A 177 -2.18 -9.73 13.95
N LYS A 178 -1.94 -8.65 13.17
CA LYS A 178 -2.86 -7.51 13.12
C LYS A 178 -4.21 -7.89 12.50
N ILE A 179 -4.22 -8.68 11.43
CA ILE A 179 -5.46 -9.15 10.80
C ILE A 179 -6.25 -10.04 11.75
N GLU A 180 -5.58 -11.00 12.39
CA GLU A 180 -6.19 -11.88 13.40
C GLU A 180 -6.82 -11.08 14.55
N SER A 181 -6.10 -10.07 15.05
CA SER A 181 -6.60 -9.15 16.07
C SER A 181 -7.87 -8.41 15.62
N HIS A 182 -7.92 -7.94 14.36
CA HIS A 182 -9.10 -7.25 13.83
C HIS A 182 -10.29 -8.20 13.66
N ILE A 183 -10.06 -9.45 13.26
CA ILE A 183 -11.11 -10.47 13.15
C ILE A 183 -11.67 -10.77 14.54
N ALA A 184 -10.79 -10.98 15.53
CA ALA A 184 -11.20 -11.24 16.92
C ALA A 184 -12.02 -10.07 17.50
N ASP A 185 -11.58 -8.83 17.28
CA ASP A 185 -12.30 -7.62 17.72
C ASP A 185 -13.70 -7.52 17.07
N ALA A 186 -13.79 -7.83 15.77
CA ALA A 186 -15.07 -7.82 15.06
C ALA A 186 -16.05 -8.87 15.63
N LEU A 187 -15.58 -10.08 15.90
CA LEU A 187 -16.36 -11.14 16.51
C LEU A 187 -16.84 -10.75 17.92
N GLN A 188 -15.97 -10.19 18.76
CA GLN A 188 -16.35 -9.69 20.09
C GLN A 188 -17.43 -8.61 20.05
N LYS A 189 -17.46 -7.84 18.97
CA LYS A 189 -18.49 -6.78 18.74
C LYS A 189 -19.74 -7.29 18.03
N GLY A 190 -19.92 -8.59 17.89
CA GLY A 190 -21.10 -9.21 17.27
C GLY A 190 -21.05 -9.34 15.75
N GLY A 191 -19.86 -9.17 15.15
CA GLY A 191 -19.63 -9.45 13.74
C GLY A 191 -19.75 -10.94 13.42
N THR A 192 -20.10 -11.26 12.18
CA THR A 192 -20.24 -12.64 11.69
C THR A 192 -19.25 -12.90 10.56
N ILE A 193 -18.48 -13.98 10.67
CA ILE A 193 -17.64 -14.47 9.57
C ILE A 193 -18.51 -15.20 8.56
N ARG A 194 -18.50 -14.78 7.32
CA ARG A 194 -19.23 -15.41 6.21
C ARG A 194 -18.36 -16.39 5.42
N CYS A 195 -17.06 -16.15 5.32
CA CYS A 195 -16.05 -17.06 4.75
C CYS A 195 -14.64 -16.63 5.16
N GLY A 196 -13.70 -17.56 5.15
CA GLY A 196 -12.33 -17.33 5.62
C GLY A 196 -12.25 -17.05 7.12
N GLY A 197 -11.08 -16.61 7.60
CA GLY A 197 -10.87 -16.30 9.01
C GLY A 197 -10.21 -17.43 9.82
N ASP A 198 -9.73 -18.45 9.14
CA ASP A 198 -9.02 -19.66 9.62
C ASP A 198 -7.63 -19.78 8.98
#